data_f87207b0585cfce2fcac9f13c71eaf7b
#
_entry.id   f87207b0585cfce2fcac9f13c71eaf7b
#
_cell.length_a   1.000
_cell.length_b   1.000
_cell.length_c   1.000
_cell.angle_alpha   90.00
_cell.angle_beta   90.00
_cell.angle_gamma   90.00
#
_symmetry.space_group_name_H-M   'P 1'
#
loop_
_entity.id
_entity.type
_entity.pdbx_description
1 polymer ?
#
loop_
_entity_poly.entity_id
_entity_poly.type
_entity_poly.pdbx_seq_one_letter_code
_entity_poly.pdbx_strand_id
1 'polypeptide(L)'
;MEYIRMNSRNKRWGEKAQLSVFIILAIMIVIVLFFLFRGRSDIGLMLSKSDSPVDKIQKCIRDSAKDATIKIGSQGGSFDPKNYYLYEDNKVDYLCYTEQYYKACIMQKPLLKQSMEQELKKYLDPKIKDCIDSIKGSLENQGYSVDYKNPESTVQLIPNSILIDTAIELKLSKDSKVQSYKNIKTDIGSRLYEFAMTASSISNWEARYGDSETMMYMFYYPTLKVEKKIRDDGTRIYILSDRESGEKFLFAVRSVALPSGITGK
;
A
#
# COMPACT_ATOMS: atom_id res chain seq x y z
N MET A 1 11.01 -100.23 -9.62
CA MET A 1 11.82 -99.18 -10.37
C MET A 1 11.00 -97.91 -10.35
N GLU A 2 11.32 -97.04 -9.41
CA GLU A 2 10.73 -95.73 -9.16
C GLU A 2 11.56 -94.72 -9.89
N TYR A 3 10.94 -93.88 -10.74
CA TYR A 3 11.62 -92.79 -11.39
C TYR A 3 11.03 -91.44 -10.94
N ILE A 4 11.88 -90.74 -10.27
CA ILE A 4 11.64 -89.48 -9.54
C ILE A 4 11.23 -88.38 -10.50
N ARG A 5 10.09 -87.74 -10.28
CA ARG A 5 9.61 -86.52 -10.93
C ARG A 5 10.09 -85.31 -10.18
N MET A 6 11.19 -84.72 -10.61
CA MET A 6 11.73 -83.49 -10.05
C MET A 6 11.15 -82.26 -10.74
N ASN A 7 10.38 -81.63 -10.03
CA ASN A 7 9.89 -80.31 -9.76
C ASN A 7 10.35 -79.15 -10.67
N SER A 8 9.42 -78.63 -11.48
CA SER A 8 9.56 -77.41 -12.29
C SER A 8 8.87 -76.18 -11.65
N ARG A 9 9.10 -75.94 -10.34
CA ARG A 9 8.40 -74.86 -9.62
C ARG A 9 9.24 -73.63 -9.32
N ASN A 10 10.52 -73.58 -9.72
CA ASN A 10 11.41 -72.50 -9.31
C ASN A 10 11.67 -71.38 -10.35
N LYS A 11 11.00 -71.34 -11.50
CA LYS A 11 11.31 -70.36 -12.53
C LYS A 11 10.37 -69.13 -12.59
N ARG A 12 9.28 -69.13 -11.76
CA ARG A 12 8.31 -68.05 -11.79
C ARG A 12 8.48 -66.96 -10.73
N TRP A 13 9.38 -67.11 -9.78
CA TRP A 13 9.64 -66.13 -8.74
C TRP A 13 10.62 -65.02 -9.16
N GLY A 14 11.51 -65.27 -10.06
CA GLY A 14 12.47 -64.32 -10.56
C GLY A 14 11.90 -63.19 -11.40
N GLU A 15 10.89 -63.51 -12.26
CA GLU A 15 10.30 -62.52 -13.17
C GLU A 15 9.40 -61.50 -12.45
N LYS A 16 8.67 -61.93 -11.40
CA LYS A 16 7.82 -61.01 -10.60
C LYS A 16 8.65 -60.07 -9.71
N ALA A 17 9.77 -60.56 -9.19
CA ALA A 17 10.67 -59.75 -8.38
C ALA A 17 11.38 -58.66 -9.21
N GLN A 18 11.78 -59.01 -10.46
CA GLN A 18 12.40 -58.06 -11.38
C GLN A 18 11.42 -56.93 -11.80
N LEU A 19 10.16 -57.27 -12.07
CA LEU A 19 9.13 -56.28 -12.44
C LEU A 19 8.85 -55.29 -11.28
N SER A 20 8.83 -55.76 -10.03
CA SER A 20 8.64 -54.92 -8.85
C SER A 20 9.78 -53.91 -8.66
N VAL A 21 11.02 -54.30 -8.92
CA VAL A 21 12.18 -53.42 -8.80
C VAL A 21 12.13 -52.33 -9.88
N PHE A 22 11.74 -52.64 -11.13
CA PHE A 22 11.59 -51.64 -12.18
C PHE A 22 10.48 -50.63 -11.89
N ILE A 23 9.37 -51.05 -11.30
CA ILE A 23 8.26 -50.15 -10.92
C ILE A 23 8.72 -49.20 -9.82
N ILE A 24 9.42 -49.69 -8.78
CA ILE A 24 9.96 -48.84 -7.71
C ILE A 24 10.96 -47.83 -8.27
N LEU A 25 11.83 -48.25 -9.17
CA LEU A 25 12.83 -47.38 -9.78
C LEU A 25 12.18 -46.29 -10.66
N ALA A 26 11.14 -46.67 -11.43
CA ALA A 26 10.37 -45.70 -12.22
C ALA A 26 9.66 -44.66 -11.35
N ILE A 27 9.05 -45.07 -10.22
CA ILE A 27 8.40 -44.16 -9.28
C ILE A 27 9.44 -43.21 -8.65
N MET A 28 10.61 -43.71 -8.26
CA MET A 28 11.70 -42.89 -7.71
C MET A 28 12.17 -41.84 -8.73
N ILE A 29 12.32 -42.21 -10.01
CA ILE A 29 12.69 -41.27 -11.07
C ILE A 29 11.60 -40.20 -11.25
N VAL A 30 10.32 -40.58 -11.26
CA VAL A 30 9.21 -39.63 -11.37
C VAL A 30 9.19 -38.66 -10.18
N ILE A 31 9.39 -39.17 -8.97
CA ILE A 31 9.48 -38.33 -7.76
C ILE A 31 10.66 -37.36 -7.85
N VAL A 32 11.83 -37.81 -8.25
CA VAL A 32 13.03 -36.96 -8.42
C VAL A 32 12.78 -35.90 -9.49
N LEU A 33 12.21 -36.29 -10.63
CA LEU A 33 11.84 -35.34 -11.69
C LEU A 33 10.78 -34.33 -11.20
N PHE A 34 9.79 -34.79 -10.46
CA PHE A 34 8.76 -33.90 -9.88
C PHE A 34 9.39 -32.88 -8.93
N PHE A 35 10.31 -33.28 -8.05
CA PHE A 35 11.04 -32.35 -7.20
C PHE A 35 11.97 -31.44 -7.96
N LEU A 36 12.62 -31.91 -9.01
CA LEU A 36 13.45 -31.08 -9.90
C LEU A 36 12.61 -30.07 -10.70
N PHE A 37 11.42 -30.45 -11.16
CA PHE A 37 10.51 -29.52 -11.83
C PHE A 37 9.81 -28.56 -10.88
N ARG A 38 9.44 -29.01 -9.68
CA ARG A 38 8.83 -28.15 -8.66
C ARG A 38 9.85 -27.22 -8.00
N GLY A 39 11.11 -27.64 -7.85
CA GLY A 39 12.20 -26.78 -7.39
C GLY A 39 12.72 -25.83 -8.46
N ARG A 40 12.43 -26.09 -9.75
CA ARG A 40 12.89 -25.23 -10.85
C ARG A 40 12.01 -23.98 -11.06
N SER A 41 10.78 -23.98 -10.53
CA SER A 41 9.93 -22.78 -10.56
C SER A 41 10.42 -21.66 -9.65
N ASP A 42 11.26 -21.96 -8.62
CA ASP A 42 11.80 -20.93 -7.72
C ASP A 42 13.28 -20.60 -8.00
N ILE A 43 14.00 -21.42 -8.77
CA ILE A 43 15.43 -21.20 -9.08
C ILE A 43 15.62 -20.32 -10.34
N GLY A 44 14.58 -20.19 -11.17
CA GLY A 44 14.62 -19.41 -12.42
C GLY A 44 14.50 -17.90 -12.25
N LEU A 45 14.20 -17.39 -11.05
CA LEU A 45 13.95 -15.96 -10.78
C LEU A 45 14.98 -15.28 -9.88
N MET A 46 16.03 -15.98 -9.45
CA MET A 46 17.18 -15.37 -8.78
C MET A 46 18.35 -15.08 -9.72
N LEU A 47 18.14 -14.98 -11.03
CA LEU A 47 19.06 -14.15 -11.80
C LEU A 47 18.71 -12.72 -11.40
N SER A 48 19.52 -12.16 -10.51
CA SER A 48 19.51 -10.77 -10.10
C SER A 48 19.41 -9.92 -11.37
N LYS A 49 18.19 -9.51 -11.72
CA LYS A 49 17.98 -8.37 -12.57
C LYS A 49 18.63 -7.24 -11.79
N SER A 50 19.81 -6.83 -12.19
CA SER A 50 20.45 -5.65 -11.62
C SER A 50 19.44 -4.54 -11.75
N ASP A 51 18.78 -4.16 -10.63
CA ASP A 51 17.78 -3.11 -10.63
C ASP A 51 18.40 -1.91 -11.35
N SER A 52 17.72 -1.40 -12.37
CA SER A 52 18.21 -0.22 -13.06
C SER A 52 18.33 0.94 -12.05
N PRO A 53 19.21 1.92 -12.27
CA PRO A 53 19.28 3.09 -11.39
C PRO A 53 17.91 3.73 -11.14
N VAL A 54 17.05 3.74 -12.16
CA VAL A 54 15.68 4.28 -12.06
C VAL A 54 14.79 3.41 -11.18
N ASP A 55 14.90 2.07 -11.26
CA ASP A 55 14.13 1.16 -10.39
C ASP A 55 14.46 1.40 -8.91
N LYS A 56 15.72 1.68 -8.60
CA LYS A 56 16.15 2.01 -7.23
C LYS A 56 15.55 3.33 -6.75
N ILE A 57 15.51 4.36 -7.61
CA ILE A 57 14.86 5.64 -7.30
C ILE A 57 13.36 5.43 -7.10
N GLN A 58 12.68 4.72 -7.99
CA GLN A 58 11.26 4.41 -7.86
C GLN A 58 10.94 3.65 -6.58
N LYS A 59 11.78 2.69 -6.20
CA LYS A 59 11.62 1.93 -4.95
C LYS A 59 11.72 2.86 -3.73
N CYS A 60 12.73 3.71 -3.68
CA CYS A 60 12.92 4.68 -2.60
C CYS A 60 11.73 5.65 -2.49
N ILE A 61 11.25 6.19 -3.63
CA ILE A 61 10.05 7.06 -3.68
C ILE A 61 8.82 6.28 -3.17
N ARG A 62 8.64 5.05 -3.60
CA ARG A 62 7.52 4.18 -3.18
C ARG A 62 7.52 3.95 -1.68
N ASP A 63 8.67 3.64 -1.09
CA ASP A 63 8.79 3.40 0.34
C ASP A 63 8.48 4.68 1.13
N SER A 64 9.02 5.83 0.72
CA SER A 64 8.72 7.14 1.33
C SER A 64 7.23 7.52 1.21
N ALA A 65 6.59 7.18 0.10
CA ALA A 65 5.18 7.48 -0.11
C ALA A 65 4.25 6.55 0.69
N LYS A 66 4.63 5.30 0.93
CA LYS A 66 3.88 4.41 1.84
C LYS A 66 3.86 4.97 3.27
N ASP A 67 5.01 5.43 3.78
CA ASP A 67 5.07 6.06 5.10
C ASP A 67 4.22 7.33 5.14
N ALA A 68 4.27 8.14 4.08
CA ALA A 68 3.44 9.33 3.93
C ALA A 68 1.95 9.00 3.97
N THR A 69 1.53 7.92 3.30
CA THR A 69 0.13 7.45 3.23
C THR A 69 -0.39 7.08 4.63
N ILE A 70 0.38 6.34 5.40
CA ILE A 70 0.01 5.96 6.78
C ILE A 70 -0.14 7.22 7.65
N LYS A 71 0.83 8.13 7.57
CA LYS A 71 0.85 9.34 8.41
C LYS A 71 -0.30 10.28 8.05
N ILE A 72 -0.50 10.60 6.78
CA ILE A 72 -1.59 11.51 6.34
C ILE A 72 -2.97 10.90 6.62
N GLY A 73 -3.08 9.57 6.50
CA GLY A 73 -4.31 8.83 6.83
C GLY A 73 -4.65 8.90 8.32
N SER A 74 -3.68 8.80 9.21
CA SER A 74 -3.91 8.90 10.67
C SER A 74 -4.22 10.31 11.16
N GLN A 75 -3.97 11.33 10.35
CA GLN A 75 -4.07 12.75 10.72
C GLN A 75 -5.15 13.54 9.95
N GLY A 76 -6.08 12.87 9.28
CA GLY A 76 -7.20 13.54 8.61
C GLY A 76 -6.84 14.28 7.33
N GLY A 77 -5.80 13.82 6.62
CA GLY A 77 -5.38 14.40 5.35
C GLY A 77 -4.41 15.59 5.47
N SER A 78 -3.72 15.73 6.62
CA SER A 78 -2.74 16.79 6.87
C SER A 78 -1.52 16.21 7.58
N PHE A 79 -0.31 16.72 7.30
CA PHE A 79 0.89 16.34 8.08
C PHE A 79 1.10 17.20 9.33
N ASP A 80 0.51 18.40 9.39
CA ASP A 80 0.55 19.29 10.55
C ASP A 80 -0.81 19.97 10.73
N PRO A 81 -1.82 19.23 11.24
CA PRO A 81 -3.16 19.78 11.48
C PRO A 81 -3.11 20.94 12.46
N LYS A 82 -3.77 22.06 12.13
CA LYS A 82 -3.83 23.26 13.00
C LYS A 82 -5.03 23.19 13.94
N ASN A 83 -6.14 22.66 13.47
CA ASN A 83 -7.36 22.45 14.25
C ASN A 83 -7.63 20.95 14.32
N TYR A 84 -7.31 20.32 15.46
CA TYR A 84 -7.31 18.87 15.60
C TYR A 84 -7.92 18.40 16.93
N TYR A 85 -8.35 17.17 16.95
CA TYR A 85 -8.63 16.40 18.15
C TYR A 85 -7.49 15.41 18.40
N LEU A 86 -7.00 15.34 19.66
CA LEU A 86 -5.98 14.34 20.01
C LEU A 86 -6.67 12.99 20.27
N TYR A 87 -6.41 12.01 19.41
CA TYR A 87 -6.98 10.68 19.49
C TYR A 87 -5.90 9.61 19.33
N GLU A 88 -5.71 8.77 20.35
CA GLU A 88 -4.68 7.71 20.35
C GLU A 88 -3.30 8.24 19.89
N ASP A 89 -2.87 9.34 20.50
CA ASP A 89 -1.61 10.07 20.21
C ASP A 89 -1.51 10.67 18.79
N ASN A 90 -2.56 10.59 17.97
CA ASN A 90 -2.61 11.24 16.67
C ASN A 90 -3.36 12.58 16.76
N LYS A 91 -2.83 13.59 16.08
CA LYS A 91 -3.53 14.85 15.83
C LYS A 91 -4.50 14.66 14.67
N VAL A 92 -5.74 14.31 14.98
CA VAL A 92 -6.78 14.06 13.97
C VAL A 92 -7.44 15.37 13.56
N ASP A 93 -7.26 15.77 12.30
CA ASP A 93 -7.74 17.04 11.76
C ASP A 93 -9.27 17.12 11.74
N TYR A 94 -9.82 18.31 12.06
CA TYR A 94 -11.24 18.57 11.90
C TYR A 94 -11.56 18.90 10.44
N LEU A 95 -12.33 18.06 9.78
CA LEU A 95 -12.82 18.34 8.43
C LEU A 95 -14.07 19.24 8.44
N CYS A 96 -14.84 19.18 9.52
CA CYS A 96 -15.96 20.10 9.78
C CYS A 96 -15.98 20.47 11.26
N TYR A 97 -16.06 21.77 11.57
CA TYR A 97 -15.91 22.24 12.93
C TYR A 97 -16.84 23.42 13.27
N THR A 98 -17.36 23.43 14.49
CA THR A 98 -17.98 24.59 15.13
C THR A 98 -17.65 24.59 16.63
N GLU A 99 -17.41 25.75 17.19
CA GLU A 99 -17.32 25.95 18.65
C GLU A 99 -18.67 26.13 19.30
N GLN A 100 -19.68 26.51 18.50
CA GLN A 100 -21.00 26.89 18.99
C GLN A 100 -21.88 25.65 19.16
N TYR A 101 -22.52 25.55 20.31
CA TYR A 101 -23.53 24.53 20.57
C TYR A 101 -24.78 24.78 19.72
N TYR A 102 -25.46 23.70 19.33
CA TYR A 102 -26.69 23.69 18.52
C TYR A 102 -26.54 24.32 17.14
N LYS A 103 -25.32 24.46 16.63
CA LYS A 103 -25.05 24.93 15.28
C LYS A 103 -24.34 23.87 14.45
N ALA A 104 -24.72 23.80 13.17
CA ALA A 104 -23.99 22.98 12.21
C ALA A 104 -22.55 23.46 12.04
N CYS A 105 -21.64 22.53 11.76
CA CYS A 105 -20.24 22.82 11.54
C CYS A 105 -19.97 23.46 10.18
N ILE A 106 -18.83 24.13 10.08
CA ILE A 106 -18.33 24.70 8.84
C ILE A 106 -17.22 23.81 8.31
N MET A 107 -17.29 23.47 7.02
CA MET A 107 -16.28 22.68 6.33
C MET A 107 -14.93 23.39 6.39
N GLN A 108 -13.91 22.72 6.95
CA GLN A 108 -12.56 23.24 7.06
C GLN A 108 -11.73 22.97 5.79
N LYS A 109 -12.04 21.86 5.11
CA LYS A 109 -11.35 21.41 3.88
C LYS A 109 -12.37 21.00 2.81
N PRO A 110 -13.03 21.96 2.13
CA PRO A 110 -14.03 21.64 1.11
C PRO A 110 -13.47 20.88 -0.09
N LEU A 111 -12.19 21.04 -0.39
CA LEU A 111 -11.45 20.35 -1.45
C LEU A 111 -10.42 19.35 -0.86
N LEU A 112 -10.91 18.43 -0.01
CA LEU A 112 -10.05 17.52 0.75
C LEU A 112 -9.04 16.77 -0.13
N LYS A 113 -9.49 16.20 -1.27
CA LYS A 113 -8.61 15.48 -2.20
C LYS A 113 -7.43 16.33 -2.66
N GLN A 114 -7.70 17.55 -3.17
CA GLN A 114 -6.63 18.45 -3.64
C GLN A 114 -5.73 18.90 -2.50
N SER A 115 -6.30 19.15 -1.31
CA SER A 115 -5.52 19.48 -0.13
C SER A 115 -4.55 18.35 0.22
N MET A 116 -5.00 17.09 0.20
CA MET A 116 -4.15 15.92 0.46
C MET A 116 -3.06 15.75 -0.61
N GLU A 117 -3.36 15.98 -1.88
CA GLU A 117 -2.38 15.94 -2.97
C GLU A 117 -1.26 16.97 -2.76
N GLN A 118 -1.60 18.19 -2.33
CA GLN A 118 -0.64 19.24 -2.02
C GLN A 118 0.20 18.92 -0.78
N GLU A 119 -0.42 18.40 0.28
CA GLU A 119 0.28 17.96 1.48
C GLU A 119 1.27 16.83 1.16
N LEU A 120 0.84 15.82 0.39
CA LEU A 120 1.71 14.73 -0.06
C LEU A 120 2.88 15.24 -0.90
N LYS A 121 2.62 16.14 -1.87
CA LYS A 121 3.68 16.78 -2.67
C LYS A 121 4.70 17.45 -1.77
N LYS A 122 4.25 18.35 -0.89
CA LYS A 122 5.12 19.08 0.04
C LYS A 122 5.96 18.18 0.93
N TYR A 123 5.40 17.06 1.38
CA TYR A 123 6.10 16.08 2.21
C TYR A 123 7.09 15.23 1.42
N LEU A 124 6.75 14.87 0.18
CA LEU A 124 7.55 13.97 -0.65
C LEU A 124 8.67 14.68 -1.41
N ASP A 125 8.51 15.94 -1.84
CA ASP A 125 9.55 16.66 -2.60
C ASP A 125 10.95 16.57 -1.97
N PRO A 126 11.15 16.89 -0.67
CA PRO A 126 12.47 16.75 -0.05
C PRO A 126 12.95 15.30 0.00
N LYS A 127 12.05 14.34 0.27
CA LYS A 127 12.39 12.91 0.33
C LYS A 127 12.77 12.34 -1.04
N ILE A 128 12.12 12.79 -2.10
CA ILE A 128 12.47 12.43 -3.48
C ILE A 128 13.88 12.92 -3.81
N LYS A 129 14.21 14.15 -3.41
CA LYS A 129 15.55 14.69 -3.57
C LYS A 129 16.58 13.85 -2.82
N ASP A 130 16.31 13.53 -1.54
CA ASP A 130 17.20 12.70 -0.72
C ASP A 130 17.40 11.29 -1.33
N CYS A 131 16.33 10.70 -1.90
CA CYS A 131 16.42 9.44 -2.64
C CYS A 131 17.39 9.53 -3.82
N ILE A 132 17.28 10.59 -4.62
CA ILE A 132 18.12 10.78 -5.81
C ILE A 132 19.57 11.01 -5.39
N ASP A 133 19.81 11.85 -4.39
CA ASP A 133 21.15 12.15 -3.87
C ASP A 133 21.84 10.90 -3.30
N SER A 134 21.13 10.09 -2.53
CA SER A 134 21.63 8.83 -1.98
C SER A 134 22.04 7.84 -3.09
N ILE A 135 21.19 7.73 -4.12
CA ILE A 135 21.46 6.81 -5.24
C ILE A 135 22.57 7.36 -6.13
N LYS A 136 22.64 8.68 -6.33
CA LYS A 136 23.76 9.34 -7.01
C LYS A 136 25.11 8.94 -6.40
N GLY A 137 25.26 9.12 -5.07
CA GLY A 137 26.50 8.72 -4.39
C GLY A 137 26.86 7.23 -4.56
N SER A 138 25.83 6.36 -4.51
CA SER A 138 26.03 4.92 -4.76
C SER A 138 26.47 4.61 -6.20
N LEU A 139 25.94 5.31 -7.18
CA LEU A 139 26.27 5.15 -8.61
C LEU A 139 27.65 5.70 -8.92
N GLU A 140 28.00 6.84 -8.37
CA GLU A 140 29.34 7.47 -8.53
C GLU A 140 30.44 6.54 -8.00
N ASN A 141 30.21 5.88 -6.86
CA ASN A 141 31.11 4.84 -6.33
C ASN A 141 31.25 3.61 -7.26
N GLN A 142 30.27 3.39 -8.15
CA GLN A 142 30.29 2.32 -9.16
C GLN A 142 30.86 2.79 -10.50
N GLY A 143 31.43 4.02 -10.58
CA GLY A 143 32.05 4.60 -11.77
C GLY A 143 31.06 5.23 -12.76
N TYR A 144 29.82 5.54 -12.34
CA TYR A 144 28.90 6.35 -13.11
C TYR A 144 29.18 7.84 -12.86
N SER A 145 29.04 8.66 -13.91
CA SER A 145 28.84 10.11 -13.75
C SER A 145 27.33 10.38 -13.75
N VAL A 146 26.85 11.05 -12.70
CA VAL A 146 25.41 11.33 -12.50
C VAL A 146 25.19 12.82 -12.44
N ASP A 147 24.43 13.34 -13.39
CA ASP A 147 24.01 14.74 -13.44
C ASP A 147 22.48 14.81 -13.44
N TYR A 148 21.89 15.68 -12.62
CA TYR A 148 20.45 15.89 -12.60
C TYR A 148 20.10 17.34 -12.19
N LYS A 149 18.96 17.83 -12.69
CA LYS A 149 18.35 19.08 -12.23
C LYS A 149 17.38 18.81 -11.10
N ASN A 150 17.09 19.85 -10.30
CA ASN A 150 16.14 19.73 -9.18
C ASN A 150 14.85 19.05 -9.63
N PRO A 151 14.44 17.94 -8.95
CA PRO A 151 13.22 17.26 -9.29
C PRO A 151 12.01 18.09 -8.86
N GLU A 152 10.97 18.06 -9.68
CA GLU A 152 9.66 18.61 -9.34
C GLU A 152 8.62 17.49 -9.46
N SER A 153 7.88 17.21 -8.36
CA SER A 153 6.89 16.15 -8.38
C SER A 153 5.47 16.68 -8.50
N THR A 154 4.61 15.90 -9.13
CA THR A 154 3.15 16.03 -9.05
C THR A 154 2.60 14.77 -8.42
N VAL A 155 1.64 14.95 -7.49
CA VAL A 155 0.98 13.84 -6.80
C VAL A 155 -0.50 13.90 -7.13
N GLN A 156 -1.06 12.77 -7.54
CA GLN A 156 -2.47 12.63 -7.86
C GLN A 156 -3.06 11.42 -7.14
N LEU A 157 -4.15 11.66 -6.41
CA LEU A 157 -4.98 10.60 -5.86
C LEU A 157 -5.99 10.18 -6.92
N ILE A 158 -5.94 8.93 -7.33
CA ILE A 158 -6.89 8.31 -8.26
C ILE A 158 -7.48 7.04 -7.63
N PRO A 159 -8.57 6.49 -8.16
CA PRO A 159 -9.14 5.26 -7.62
C PRO A 159 -8.09 4.15 -7.46
N ASN A 160 -8.00 3.60 -6.25
CA ASN A 160 -7.07 2.53 -5.83
C ASN A 160 -5.57 2.86 -5.94
N SER A 161 -5.17 4.11 -6.21
CA SER A 161 -3.75 4.40 -6.42
C SER A 161 -3.38 5.86 -6.12
N ILE A 162 -2.09 6.05 -5.83
CA ILE A 162 -1.41 7.36 -5.79
C ILE A 162 -0.39 7.37 -6.92
N LEU A 163 -0.55 8.31 -7.86
CA LEU A 163 0.42 8.54 -8.92
C LEU A 163 1.36 9.67 -8.52
N ILE A 164 2.66 9.40 -8.59
CA ILE A 164 3.72 10.38 -8.38
C ILE A 164 4.49 10.48 -9.69
N ASP A 165 4.42 11.62 -10.36
CA ASP A 165 5.21 11.91 -11.57
C ASP A 165 6.28 12.94 -11.19
N THR A 166 7.53 12.49 -11.22
CA THR A 166 8.70 13.32 -10.89
C THR A 166 9.37 13.74 -12.18
N ALA A 167 9.20 15.01 -12.55
CA ALA A 167 9.93 15.64 -13.63
C ALA A 167 11.38 15.83 -13.18
N ILE A 168 12.32 15.20 -13.90
CA ILE A 168 13.74 15.23 -13.60
C ILE A 168 14.54 15.09 -14.90
N GLU A 169 15.55 15.92 -15.10
CA GLU A 169 16.54 15.71 -16.16
C GLU A 169 17.73 14.93 -15.58
N LEU A 170 17.59 13.60 -15.51
CA LEU A 170 18.63 12.71 -14.99
C LEU A 170 19.47 12.17 -16.14
N LYS A 171 20.78 12.41 -16.11
CA LYS A 171 21.77 11.87 -17.05
C LYS A 171 22.73 10.96 -16.31
N LEU A 172 22.87 9.76 -16.81
CA LEU A 172 23.80 8.74 -16.30
C LEU A 172 24.79 8.41 -17.40
N SER A 173 26.08 8.53 -17.14
CA SER A 173 27.12 8.14 -18.10
C SER A 173 28.12 7.18 -17.47
N LYS A 174 28.48 6.12 -18.22
CA LYS A 174 29.51 5.14 -17.87
C LYS A 174 30.07 4.53 -19.15
N ASP A 175 31.39 4.42 -19.24
CA ASP A 175 32.10 3.77 -20.36
C ASP A 175 31.58 4.23 -21.75
N SER A 176 31.47 5.54 -21.97
CA SER A 176 30.96 6.17 -23.20
C SER A 176 29.49 5.93 -23.49
N LYS A 177 28.73 5.28 -22.62
CA LYS A 177 27.27 5.11 -22.71
C LYS A 177 26.58 6.18 -21.88
N VAL A 178 25.63 6.89 -22.50
CA VAL A 178 24.83 7.92 -21.83
C VAL A 178 23.35 7.48 -21.85
N GLN A 179 22.74 7.51 -20.68
CA GLN A 179 21.30 7.30 -20.52
C GLN A 179 20.68 8.58 -19.95
N SER A 180 19.54 8.99 -20.49
CA SER A 180 18.84 10.20 -20.07
C SER A 180 17.38 9.88 -19.76
N TYR A 181 16.90 10.40 -18.62
CA TYR A 181 15.52 10.24 -18.15
C TYR A 181 14.93 11.62 -17.87
N LYS A 182 13.71 11.86 -18.38
CA LYS A 182 13.03 13.15 -18.19
C LYS A 182 11.98 13.08 -17.08
N ASN A 183 11.35 11.92 -16.89
CA ASN A 183 10.32 11.72 -15.89
C ASN A 183 10.50 10.34 -15.24
N ILE A 184 10.26 10.30 -13.93
CA ILE A 184 10.19 9.06 -13.16
C ILE A 184 8.77 8.95 -12.62
N LYS A 185 8.01 7.99 -13.13
CA LYS A 185 6.65 7.72 -12.68
C LYS A 185 6.64 6.60 -11.65
N THR A 186 5.99 6.85 -10.53
CA THR A 186 5.82 5.87 -9.45
C THR A 186 4.34 5.74 -9.15
N ASP A 187 3.85 4.52 -9.14
CA ASP A 187 2.49 4.15 -8.79
C ASP A 187 2.48 3.36 -7.48
N ILE A 188 1.52 3.68 -6.60
CA ILE A 188 1.41 3.06 -5.28
C ILE A 188 -0.06 2.75 -5.04
N GLY A 189 -0.38 1.46 -4.84
CA GLY A 189 -1.72 1.05 -4.42
C GLY A 189 -2.10 1.69 -3.08
N SER A 190 -3.23 2.40 -3.03
CA SER A 190 -3.75 3.05 -1.84
C SER A 190 -5.24 3.38 -1.98
N ARG A 191 -5.94 3.38 -0.86
CA ARG A 191 -7.37 3.73 -0.76
C ARG A 191 -7.59 5.19 -0.37
N LEU A 192 -6.56 6.03 -0.37
CA LEU A 192 -6.69 7.44 0.04
C LEU A 192 -7.68 8.24 -0.81
N TYR A 193 -7.81 7.92 -2.11
CA TYR A 193 -8.82 8.56 -2.96
C TYR A 193 -10.24 8.27 -2.45
N GLU A 194 -10.57 7.01 -2.23
CA GLU A 194 -11.88 6.57 -1.76
C GLU A 194 -12.18 7.11 -0.36
N PHE A 195 -11.17 7.12 0.51
CA PHE A 195 -11.30 7.69 1.85
C PHE A 195 -11.54 9.21 1.79
N ALA A 196 -10.82 9.95 0.94
CA ALA A 196 -11.04 11.38 0.78
C ALA A 196 -12.47 11.70 0.29
N MET A 197 -12.97 10.92 -0.68
CA MET A 197 -14.33 11.10 -1.20
C MET A 197 -15.38 10.76 -0.15
N THR A 198 -15.20 9.66 0.58
CA THR A 198 -16.13 9.24 1.66
C THR A 198 -16.10 10.23 2.82
N ALA A 199 -14.93 10.66 3.27
CA ALA A 199 -14.77 11.64 4.35
C ALA A 199 -15.40 12.99 3.99
N SER A 200 -15.22 13.44 2.74
CA SER A 200 -15.88 14.65 2.23
C SER A 200 -17.39 14.51 2.24
N SER A 201 -17.91 13.35 1.83
CA SER A 201 -19.36 13.08 1.85
C SER A 201 -19.90 13.08 3.27
N ILE A 202 -19.26 12.36 4.21
CA ILE A 202 -19.66 12.34 5.63
C ILE A 202 -19.63 13.75 6.21
N SER A 203 -18.56 14.51 5.98
CA SER A 203 -18.44 15.88 6.49
C SER A 203 -19.51 16.83 5.93
N ASN A 204 -19.93 16.66 4.68
CA ASN A 204 -21.02 17.41 4.10
C ASN A 204 -22.37 17.07 4.74
N TRP A 205 -22.63 15.80 5.07
CA TRP A 205 -23.84 15.40 5.81
C TRP A 205 -23.83 15.99 7.22
N GLU A 206 -22.72 15.95 7.91
CA GLU A 206 -22.54 16.58 9.23
C GLU A 206 -22.77 18.10 9.20
N ALA A 207 -22.24 18.78 8.17
CA ALA A 207 -22.44 20.21 7.98
C ALA A 207 -23.89 20.58 7.70
N ARG A 208 -24.65 19.71 7.03
CA ARG A 208 -26.02 19.99 6.63
C ARG A 208 -27.05 19.56 7.66
N TYR A 209 -26.87 18.40 8.26
CA TYR A 209 -27.87 17.75 9.12
C TYR A 209 -27.40 17.54 10.56
N GLY A 210 -26.15 17.82 10.86
CA GLY A 210 -25.57 17.64 12.19
C GLY A 210 -25.23 16.19 12.54
N ASP A 211 -25.49 15.26 11.64
CA ASP A 211 -25.12 13.85 11.76
C ASP A 211 -25.01 13.18 10.38
N SER A 212 -24.25 12.11 10.30
CA SER A 212 -24.09 11.30 9.09
C SER A 212 -24.38 9.83 9.39
N GLU A 213 -25.27 9.25 8.56
CA GLU A 213 -25.56 7.81 8.59
C GLU A 213 -24.42 7.03 7.93
N THR A 214 -23.73 6.20 8.71
CA THR A 214 -22.51 5.49 8.24
C THR A 214 -22.79 4.13 7.61
N MET A 215 -23.95 3.51 7.90
CA MET A 215 -24.28 2.17 7.39
C MET A 215 -24.42 2.14 5.87
N MET A 216 -24.94 3.24 5.28
CA MET A 216 -25.12 3.32 3.83
C MET A 216 -23.81 3.22 3.08
N TYR A 217 -22.73 3.81 3.58
CA TYR A 217 -21.40 3.70 2.95
C TYR A 217 -20.90 2.25 2.95
N MET A 218 -21.08 1.52 4.05
CA MET A 218 -20.67 0.11 4.17
C MET A 218 -21.56 -0.83 3.33
N PHE A 219 -22.81 -0.45 3.09
CA PHE A 219 -23.71 -1.19 2.21
C PHE A 219 -23.29 -1.08 0.74
N TYR A 220 -22.94 0.13 0.27
CA TYR A 220 -22.51 0.36 -1.11
C TYR A 220 -21.05 -0.06 -1.37
N TYR A 221 -20.18 -0.02 -0.34
CA TYR A 221 -18.77 -0.36 -0.42
C TYR A 221 -18.42 -1.45 0.61
N PRO A 222 -18.62 -2.73 0.31
CA PRO A 222 -18.47 -3.82 1.28
C PRO A 222 -17.06 -3.96 1.88
N THR A 223 -16.02 -3.52 1.16
CA THR A 223 -14.63 -3.50 1.68
C THR A 223 -14.40 -2.36 2.67
N LEU A 224 -15.22 -1.32 2.62
CA LEU A 224 -15.14 -0.18 3.53
C LEU A 224 -15.78 -0.50 4.88
N LYS A 225 -15.05 -0.22 5.96
CA LYS A 225 -15.58 -0.15 7.33
C LYS A 225 -15.58 1.30 7.79
N VAL A 226 -16.68 1.78 8.34
CA VAL A 226 -16.81 3.13 8.92
C VAL A 226 -17.16 2.99 10.39
N GLU A 227 -16.31 3.50 11.26
CA GLU A 227 -16.57 3.60 12.70
C GLU A 227 -16.77 5.07 13.07
N LYS A 228 -17.75 5.34 13.93
CA LYS A 228 -18.05 6.66 14.50
C LYS A 228 -17.87 6.57 16.02
N LYS A 229 -16.93 7.35 16.59
CA LYS A 229 -16.66 7.44 18.02
C LYS A 229 -17.09 8.81 18.51
N ILE A 230 -18.12 8.87 19.36
CA ILE A 230 -18.63 10.12 19.93
C ILE A 230 -17.84 10.44 21.20
N ARG A 231 -17.50 11.72 21.39
CA ARG A 231 -16.79 12.27 22.55
C ARG A 231 -17.68 13.18 23.36
N ASP A 232 -17.32 13.41 24.62
CA ASP A 232 -18.13 14.16 25.58
C ASP A 232 -18.29 15.64 25.21
N ASP A 233 -17.36 16.20 24.44
CA ASP A 233 -17.43 17.56 23.90
C ASP A 233 -18.26 17.69 22.63
N GLY A 234 -18.90 16.60 22.18
CA GLY A 234 -19.68 16.52 20.96
C GLY A 234 -18.83 16.26 19.70
N THR A 235 -17.53 16.08 19.84
CA THR A 235 -16.66 15.66 18.73
C THR A 235 -16.98 14.22 18.32
N ARG A 236 -17.00 13.98 17.03
CA ARG A 236 -17.12 12.64 16.42
C ARG A 236 -15.83 12.35 15.68
N ILE A 237 -15.19 11.24 16.06
CA ILE A 237 -14.03 10.71 15.34
C ILE A 237 -14.56 9.64 14.38
N TYR A 238 -14.32 9.84 13.11
CA TYR A 238 -14.59 8.88 12.07
C TYR A 238 -13.32 8.12 11.71
N ILE A 239 -13.43 6.79 11.65
CA ILE A 239 -12.34 5.89 11.26
C ILE A 239 -12.84 5.11 10.05
N LEU A 240 -12.32 5.45 8.88
CA LEU A 240 -12.50 4.69 7.66
C LEU A 240 -11.41 3.64 7.59
N SER A 241 -11.75 2.41 7.26
CA SER A 241 -10.76 1.33 7.08
C SER A 241 -11.15 0.49 5.87
N ASP A 242 -10.17 0.12 5.09
CA ASP A 242 -10.32 -0.90 4.06
C ASP A 242 -10.06 -2.29 4.66
N ARG A 243 -11.00 -3.23 4.49
CA ARG A 243 -10.94 -4.56 5.11
C ARG A 243 -9.91 -5.47 4.46
N GLU A 244 -9.51 -5.20 3.23
CA GLU A 244 -8.58 -6.01 2.46
C GLU A 244 -7.14 -5.55 2.68
N SER A 245 -6.87 -4.25 2.53
CA SER A 245 -5.52 -3.68 2.69
C SER A 245 -5.17 -3.36 4.14
N GLY A 246 -6.18 -3.17 5.00
CA GLY A 246 -6.01 -2.69 6.37
C GLY A 246 -5.67 -1.20 6.47
N GLU A 247 -5.63 -0.48 5.35
CA GLU A 247 -5.37 0.95 5.29
C GLU A 247 -6.46 1.73 6.02
N LYS A 248 -6.10 2.83 6.69
CA LYS A 248 -7.02 3.61 7.51
C LYS A 248 -6.94 5.10 7.21
N PHE A 249 -8.07 5.79 7.40
CA PHE A 249 -8.16 7.23 7.37
C PHE A 249 -9.02 7.72 8.54
N LEU A 250 -8.45 8.58 9.38
CA LEU A 250 -9.10 9.13 10.55
C LEU A 250 -9.39 10.62 10.31
N PHE A 251 -10.55 11.10 10.72
CA PHE A 251 -10.85 12.53 10.75
C PHE A 251 -11.84 12.86 11.85
N ALA A 252 -11.85 14.13 12.27
CA ALA A 252 -12.74 14.63 13.30
C ALA A 252 -13.83 15.54 12.69
N VAL A 253 -14.99 15.52 13.32
CA VAL A 253 -16.09 16.46 13.07
C VAL A 253 -16.66 16.92 14.41
N ARG A 254 -16.95 18.20 14.56
CA ARG A 254 -17.72 18.71 15.68
C ARG A 254 -18.87 19.58 15.14
N SER A 255 -20.08 19.00 15.14
CA SER A 255 -21.29 19.61 14.59
C SER A 255 -22.46 19.41 15.54
N VAL A 256 -23.31 20.41 15.67
CA VAL A 256 -24.52 20.37 16.50
C VAL A 256 -24.23 19.78 17.91
N ALA A 257 -23.07 20.14 18.48
CA ALA A 257 -22.66 19.65 19.78
C ALA A 257 -23.62 20.12 20.88
N LEU A 258 -23.99 19.23 21.80
CA LEU A 258 -24.73 19.56 22.99
C LEU A 258 -23.80 20.07 24.09
N PRO A 259 -24.23 21.01 24.98
CA PRO A 259 -23.46 21.36 26.17
C PRO A 259 -23.14 20.13 27.02
N SER A 260 -21.98 20.15 27.68
CA SER A 260 -21.60 19.10 28.62
C SER A 260 -22.68 18.92 29.70
N GLY A 261 -23.10 17.68 29.92
CA GLY A 261 -24.17 17.34 30.89
C GLY A 261 -25.57 17.20 30.30
N ILE A 262 -25.80 17.56 29.02
CA ILE A 262 -27.02 17.25 28.28
C ILE A 262 -26.72 16.08 27.32
N THR A 263 -26.36 14.95 27.87
CA THR A 263 -26.30 13.71 27.09
C THR A 263 -27.73 13.16 27.01
N GLY A 264 -28.37 13.29 25.84
CA GLY A 264 -29.57 12.53 25.55
C GLY A 264 -29.24 11.05 25.72
N LYS A 265 -29.82 10.41 26.72
CA LYS A 265 -29.87 8.96 26.86
C LYS A 265 -30.79 8.39 25.80
#